data_d6bf5735f5e2e8d57dd40b9df60e2ea2
#
_entry.id   d6bf5735f5e2e8d57dd40b9df60e2ea2
#
_cell.length_a   1.000
_cell.length_b   1.000
_cell.length_c   1.000
_cell.angle_alpha   90.00
_cell.angle_beta   90.00
_cell.angle_gamma   90.00
#
_symmetry.space_group_name_H-M   'P 1'
#
loop_
_entity.id
_entity.type
_entity.pdbx_description
1 polymer ?
#
loop_
_entity_poly.entity_id
_entity_poly.type
_entity_poly.pdbx_seq_one_letter_code
_entity_poly.pdbx_strand_id
1 'polypeptide(L)'
;MAKIDFNHNDYPTIGVELELGLIDSHTLRPASSVQSVLERLPDDVRKHCKPELMQCCLELNTGVCESVEEVAADLQGSLRIVERVTDRLGLQLWWGATHPTALCRHQLVTPDPRYHKLVNLLQEMARRLVTFGLHVHVGVDTGDKAVMICD
;
A
#
# COMPACT_ATOMS: atom_id res chain seq x y z
N MET A 1 23.11 1.36 23.03
CA MET A 1 21.88 1.75 22.29
C MET A 1 22.28 2.03 20.86
N ALA A 2 21.64 1.41 19.90
CA ALA A 2 21.83 1.80 18.50
C ALA A 2 21.30 3.22 18.32
N LYS A 3 22.13 4.13 17.79
CA LYS A 3 21.72 5.49 17.46
C LYS A 3 20.84 5.38 16.21
N ILE A 4 19.60 5.85 16.31
CA ILE A 4 18.71 5.97 15.14
C ILE A 4 19.09 7.28 14.46
N ASP A 5 19.54 7.19 13.23
CA ASP A 5 19.79 8.38 12.42
C ASP A 5 18.45 8.94 11.93
N PHE A 6 18.21 10.21 12.25
CA PHE A 6 17.03 10.92 11.80
C PHE A 6 17.32 11.65 10.50
N ASN A 7 16.52 11.36 9.46
CA ASN A 7 16.59 12.10 8.21
C ASN A 7 15.71 13.36 8.34
N HIS A 8 16.36 14.51 8.49
CA HIS A 8 15.64 15.78 8.58
C HIS A 8 15.18 16.27 7.19
N ASN A 9 14.09 17.00 7.18
CA ASN A 9 13.63 17.76 6.02
C ASN A 9 13.65 19.26 6.36
N ASP A 10 14.32 20.07 5.55
CA ASP A 10 14.39 21.50 5.75
C ASP A 10 13.01 22.18 5.63
N TYR A 11 12.11 21.56 4.87
CA TYR A 11 10.73 21.99 4.66
C TYR A 11 9.78 20.85 4.96
N PRO A 12 8.55 21.14 5.45
CA PRO A 12 7.50 20.13 5.57
C PRO A 12 7.22 19.50 4.20
N THR A 13 7.28 18.19 4.16
CA THR A 13 6.94 17.41 2.96
C THR A 13 5.85 16.41 3.29
N ILE A 14 5.15 15.93 2.27
CA ILE A 14 4.08 14.94 2.41
C ILE A 14 4.39 13.76 1.50
N GLY A 15 4.18 12.56 2.02
CA GLY A 15 4.12 11.33 1.24
C GLY A 15 2.85 10.58 1.58
N VAL A 16 2.30 9.84 0.64
CA VAL A 16 1.09 9.04 0.86
C VAL A 16 1.31 7.62 0.39
N GLU A 17 0.91 6.67 1.21
CA GLU A 17 0.77 5.26 0.88
C GLU A 17 -0.73 4.94 0.82
N LEU A 18 -1.18 4.45 -0.30
CA LEU A 18 -2.56 4.07 -0.54
C LEU A 18 -2.64 2.57 -0.78
N GLU A 19 -3.31 1.86 0.10
CA GLU A 19 -3.57 0.44 -0.06
C GLU A 19 -4.93 0.22 -0.72
N LEU A 20 -4.95 -0.61 -1.76
CA LEU A 20 -6.12 -0.92 -2.56
C LEU A 20 -6.33 -2.43 -2.63
N GLY A 21 -7.57 -2.85 -2.43
CA GLY A 21 -7.93 -4.24 -2.67
C GLY A 21 -8.02 -4.55 -4.17
N LEU A 22 -7.58 -5.74 -4.55
CA LEU A 22 -7.82 -6.31 -5.87
C LEU A 22 -9.01 -7.25 -5.79
N ILE A 23 -10.03 -7.02 -6.60
CA ILE A 23 -11.22 -7.86 -6.68
C ILE A 23 -11.45 -8.35 -8.11
N ASP A 24 -11.97 -9.55 -8.24
CA ASP A 24 -12.42 -10.08 -9.54
C ASP A 24 -13.65 -9.32 -10.02
N SER A 25 -13.64 -8.83 -11.26
CA SER A 25 -14.66 -7.94 -11.81
C SER A 25 -16.05 -8.57 -11.96
N HIS A 26 -16.13 -9.91 -12.00
CA HIS A 26 -17.40 -10.64 -12.17
C HIS A 26 -17.97 -11.10 -10.83
N THR A 27 -17.13 -11.65 -9.96
CA THR A 27 -17.57 -12.22 -8.69
C THR A 27 -17.53 -11.22 -7.54
N LEU A 28 -16.82 -10.10 -7.71
CA LEU A 28 -16.55 -9.06 -6.71
C LEU A 28 -15.87 -9.61 -5.46
N ARG A 29 -15.16 -10.72 -5.58
CA ARG A 29 -14.41 -11.33 -4.47
C ARG A 29 -12.93 -10.90 -4.52
N PRO A 30 -12.25 -10.85 -3.37
CA PRO A 30 -10.81 -10.58 -3.36
C PRO A 30 -10.04 -11.53 -4.27
N ALA A 31 -9.14 -10.99 -5.06
CA ALA A 31 -8.32 -11.71 -6.03
C ALA A 31 -6.84 -11.64 -5.64
N SER A 32 -6.22 -12.79 -5.41
CA SER A 32 -4.79 -12.89 -5.08
C SER A 32 -3.92 -12.69 -6.32
N SER A 33 -3.89 -11.47 -6.87
CA SER A 33 -3.36 -11.14 -8.19
C SER A 33 -2.33 -10.01 -8.21
N VAL A 34 -1.85 -9.54 -7.04
CA VAL A 34 -0.93 -8.40 -6.96
C VAL A 34 0.32 -8.59 -7.81
N GLN A 35 0.91 -9.78 -7.81
CA GLN A 35 2.10 -10.06 -8.62
C GLN A 35 1.82 -9.92 -10.12
N SER A 36 0.68 -10.41 -10.59
CA SER A 36 0.27 -10.29 -12.00
C SER A 36 0.02 -8.85 -12.43
N VAL A 37 -0.44 -7.99 -11.51
CA VAL A 37 -0.56 -6.56 -11.74
C VAL A 37 0.81 -5.91 -11.83
N LEU A 38 1.68 -6.14 -10.84
CA LEU A 38 3.02 -5.56 -10.78
C LEU A 38 3.87 -5.88 -12.01
N GLU A 39 3.79 -7.11 -12.52
CA GLU A 39 4.53 -7.56 -13.72
C GLU A 39 4.11 -6.85 -15.01
N ARG A 40 2.91 -6.25 -15.04
CA ARG A 40 2.35 -5.56 -16.21
C ARG A 40 2.36 -4.04 -16.11
N LEU A 41 2.76 -3.53 -14.96
CA LEU A 41 2.95 -2.09 -14.81
C LEU A 41 4.21 -1.62 -15.52
N PRO A 42 4.19 -0.44 -16.18
CA PRO A 42 5.39 0.21 -16.66
C PRO A 42 6.34 0.52 -15.50
N ASP A 43 7.64 0.53 -15.75
CA ASP A 43 8.68 0.65 -14.70
C ASP A 43 8.58 1.94 -13.88
N ASP A 44 8.15 3.05 -14.51
CA ASP A 44 7.95 4.34 -13.86
C ASP A 44 6.84 4.32 -12.81
N VAL A 45 5.78 3.55 -13.01
CA VAL A 45 4.71 3.34 -12.04
C VAL A 45 5.02 2.19 -11.09
N ARG A 46 5.59 1.10 -11.61
CA ARG A 46 5.91 -0.09 -10.83
C ARG A 46 6.80 0.19 -9.63
N LYS A 47 7.77 1.10 -9.75
CA LYS A 47 8.67 1.48 -8.64
C LYS A 47 7.95 2.10 -7.44
N HIS A 48 6.73 2.61 -7.65
CA HIS A 48 5.85 3.18 -6.63
C HIS A 48 4.79 2.20 -6.12
N CYS A 49 4.72 1.00 -6.71
CA CYS A 49 3.76 -0.03 -6.33
C CYS A 49 4.44 -1.19 -5.64
N LYS A 50 3.83 -1.70 -4.58
CA LYS A 50 4.34 -2.84 -3.82
C LYS A 50 3.23 -3.83 -3.49
N PRO A 51 3.58 -5.11 -3.28
CA PRO A 51 2.66 -6.06 -2.69
C PRO A 51 2.60 -5.82 -1.18
N GLU A 52 1.46 -6.05 -0.58
CA GLU A 52 1.27 -6.09 0.87
C GLU A 52 1.16 -7.52 1.41
N LEU A 53 0.86 -7.68 2.72
CA LEU A 53 0.76 -8.96 3.41
C LEU A 53 -0.11 -9.97 2.65
N MET A 54 -1.26 -9.50 2.16
CA MET A 54 -2.18 -10.33 1.38
C MET A 54 -2.02 -10.07 -0.12
N GLN A 55 -1.99 -11.14 -0.91
CA GLN A 55 -1.84 -11.04 -2.38
C GLN A 55 -3.02 -10.34 -3.09
N CYS A 56 -4.10 -10.05 -2.37
CA CYS A 56 -5.21 -9.24 -2.85
C CYS A 56 -5.06 -7.75 -2.52
N CYS A 57 -3.92 -7.32 -2.00
CA CYS A 57 -3.64 -5.92 -1.67
C CYS A 57 -2.48 -5.38 -2.50
N LEU A 58 -2.71 -4.23 -3.13
CA LEU A 58 -1.71 -3.43 -3.83
C LEU A 58 -1.50 -2.13 -3.07
N GLU A 59 -0.27 -1.85 -2.67
CA GLU A 59 0.16 -0.57 -2.12
C GLU A 59 0.67 0.33 -3.25
N LEU A 60 0.21 1.57 -3.29
CA LEU A 60 0.66 2.61 -4.19
C LEU A 60 1.21 3.79 -3.38
N ASN A 61 2.45 4.16 -3.64
CA ASN A 61 3.16 5.23 -2.95
C ASN A 61 3.33 6.46 -3.84
N THR A 62 3.18 7.64 -3.28
CA THR A 62 3.63 8.87 -3.94
C THR A 62 5.14 9.02 -3.84
N GLY A 63 5.69 9.92 -4.64
CA GLY A 63 6.96 10.56 -4.34
C GLY A 63 6.87 11.47 -3.11
N VAL A 64 7.98 12.16 -2.80
CA VAL A 64 7.98 13.24 -1.82
C VAL A 64 7.32 14.45 -2.46
N CYS A 65 6.25 14.97 -1.87
CA CYS A 65 5.45 16.10 -2.34
C CYS A 65 5.56 17.28 -1.36
N GLU A 66 5.38 18.49 -1.87
CA GLU A 66 5.38 19.72 -1.07
C GLU A 66 3.95 20.21 -0.77
N SER A 67 2.96 19.68 -1.47
CA SER A 67 1.55 20.05 -1.31
C SER A 67 0.60 18.88 -1.51
N VAL A 68 -0.65 19.07 -1.05
CA VAL A 68 -1.73 18.09 -1.26
C VAL A 68 -2.11 17.98 -2.74
N GLU A 69 -1.99 19.07 -3.48
CA GLU A 69 -2.24 19.12 -4.92
C GLU A 69 -1.25 18.25 -5.69
N GLU A 70 0.03 18.25 -5.29
CA GLU A 70 1.06 17.38 -5.86
C GLU A 70 0.78 15.92 -5.54
N VAL A 71 0.41 15.59 -4.29
CA VAL A 71 -0.02 14.24 -3.91
C VAL A 71 -1.18 13.77 -4.78
N ALA A 72 -2.21 14.61 -4.96
CA ALA A 72 -3.37 14.29 -5.77
C ALA A 72 -3.00 14.03 -7.24
N ALA A 73 -2.11 14.85 -7.81
CA ALA A 73 -1.64 14.70 -9.19
C ALA A 73 -0.84 13.40 -9.39
N ASP A 74 0.06 13.09 -8.46
CA ASP A 74 0.90 11.89 -8.50
C ASP A 74 0.05 10.62 -8.38
N LEU A 75 -0.84 10.56 -7.38
CA LEU A 75 -1.77 9.44 -7.21
C LEU A 75 -2.67 9.26 -8.43
N GLN A 76 -3.28 10.33 -8.96
CA GLN A 76 -4.14 10.25 -10.15
C GLN A 76 -3.40 9.72 -11.37
N GLY A 77 -2.16 10.17 -11.58
CA GLY A 77 -1.32 9.69 -12.69
C GLY A 77 -1.10 8.18 -12.62
N SER A 78 -0.66 7.72 -11.47
CA SER A 78 -0.36 6.30 -11.21
C SER A 78 -1.61 5.44 -11.21
N LEU A 79 -2.69 5.87 -10.56
CA LEU A 79 -3.97 5.14 -10.50
C LEU A 79 -4.57 4.86 -11.87
N ARG A 80 -4.58 5.85 -12.79
CA ARG A 80 -5.08 5.64 -14.16
C ARG A 80 -4.35 4.54 -14.90
N ILE A 81 -3.08 4.34 -14.61
CA ILE A 81 -2.26 3.29 -15.22
C ILE A 81 -2.57 1.96 -14.56
N VAL A 82 -2.64 1.92 -13.24
CA VAL A 82 -3.01 0.72 -12.47
C VAL A 82 -4.39 0.22 -12.88
N GLU A 83 -5.41 1.10 -12.96
CA GLU A 83 -6.77 0.76 -13.40
C GLU A 83 -6.78 0.12 -14.80
N ARG A 84 -6.05 0.69 -15.76
CA ARG A 84 -5.96 0.09 -17.09
C ARG A 84 -5.32 -1.29 -17.10
N VAL A 85 -4.38 -1.55 -16.20
CA VAL A 85 -3.75 -2.87 -16.06
C VAL A 85 -4.72 -3.84 -15.39
N THR A 86 -5.38 -3.44 -14.31
CA THR A 86 -6.36 -4.28 -13.62
C THR A 86 -7.54 -4.63 -14.51
N ASP A 87 -8.08 -3.68 -15.29
CA ASP A 87 -9.16 -3.93 -16.25
C ASP A 87 -8.80 -5.01 -17.28
N ARG A 88 -7.58 -4.96 -17.83
CA ARG A 88 -7.10 -5.97 -18.79
C ARG A 88 -6.93 -7.37 -18.18
N LEU A 89 -6.80 -7.44 -16.85
CA LEU A 89 -6.71 -8.67 -16.09
C LEU A 89 -8.08 -9.17 -15.59
N GLY A 90 -9.18 -8.46 -15.90
CA GLY A 90 -10.51 -8.76 -15.37
C GLY A 90 -10.62 -8.48 -13.88
N LEU A 91 -9.85 -7.52 -13.37
CA LEU A 91 -9.82 -7.08 -11.99
C LEU A 91 -10.38 -5.67 -11.86
N GLN A 92 -10.82 -5.32 -10.64
CA GLN A 92 -11.17 -3.95 -10.24
C GLN A 92 -10.46 -3.58 -8.95
N LEU A 93 -10.28 -2.28 -8.73
CA LEU A 93 -9.76 -1.74 -7.48
C LEU A 93 -10.88 -1.57 -6.47
N TRP A 94 -10.68 -2.07 -5.26
CA TRP A 94 -11.57 -1.91 -4.13
C TRP A 94 -11.07 -0.79 -3.21
N TRP A 95 -11.94 0.19 -2.95
CA TRP A 95 -11.65 1.44 -2.23
C TRP A 95 -12.21 1.47 -0.81
N GLY A 96 -12.30 0.38 -0.13
CA GLY A 96 -12.81 0.33 1.23
C GLY A 96 -11.73 -0.12 2.21
N ALA A 97 -11.83 0.29 3.46
CA ALA A 97 -10.88 -0.09 4.51
C ALA A 97 -10.81 -1.61 4.77
N THR A 98 -11.87 -2.33 4.44
CA THR A 98 -11.93 -3.80 4.43
C THR A 98 -12.97 -4.25 3.42
N HIS A 99 -12.95 -5.53 3.05
CA HIS A 99 -13.90 -6.07 2.09
C HIS A 99 -15.02 -6.85 2.80
N PRO A 100 -16.31 -6.57 2.53
CA PRO A 100 -17.44 -7.07 3.33
C PRO A 100 -17.60 -8.60 3.31
N THR A 101 -17.14 -9.26 2.25
CA THR A 101 -17.24 -10.72 2.09
C THR A 101 -15.89 -11.43 2.07
N ALA A 102 -14.79 -10.73 2.34
CA ALA A 102 -13.47 -11.35 2.40
C ALA A 102 -13.37 -12.25 3.62
N LEU A 103 -13.15 -13.52 3.38
CA LEU A 103 -12.83 -14.47 4.45
C LEU A 103 -11.31 -14.57 4.56
N CYS A 104 -10.76 -14.19 5.69
CA CYS A 104 -9.30 -14.18 5.93
C CYS A 104 -8.64 -15.52 5.64
N ARG A 105 -9.30 -16.65 5.96
CA ARG A 105 -8.81 -18.01 5.68
C ARG A 105 -8.69 -18.35 4.19
N HIS A 106 -9.29 -17.55 3.30
CA HIS A 106 -9.21 -17.74 1.86
C HIS A 106 -8.16 -16.83 1.21
N GLN A 107 -7.56 -15.92 1.98
CA GLN A 107 -6.55 -15.01 1.44
C GLN A 107 -5.18 -15.67 1.45
N LEU A 108 -4.42 -15.42 0.38
CA LEU A 108 -3.06 -15.91 0.26
C LEU A 108 -2.09 -14.83 0.75
N VAL A 109 -1.15 -15.27 1.58
CA VAL A 109 -0.05 -14.43 2.03
C VAL A 109 0.95 -14.25 0.89
N THR A 110 1.44 -13.04 0.72
CA THR A 110 2.50 -12.73 -0.26
C THR A 110 3.76 -13.55 0.08
N PRO A 111 4.38 -14.23 -0.90
CA PRO A 111 5.54 -15.10 -0.68
C PRO A 111 6.83 -14.29 -0.49
N ASP A 112 6.89 -13.51 0.58
CA ASP A 112 8.04 -12.73 1.01
C ASP A 112 8.49 -13.22 2.39
N PRO A 113 9.79 -13.43 2.64
CA PRO A 113 10.31 -13.85 3.94
C PRO A 113 9.87 -12.95 5.09
N ARG A 114 9.72 -11.64 4.87
CA ARG A 114 9.22 -10.66 5.84
C ARG A 114 7.81 -11.02 6.30
N TYR A 115 6.92 -11.31 5.37
CA TYR A 115 5.53 -11.65 5.69
C TYR A 115 5.39 -13.04 6.31
N HIS A 116 6.17 -14.00 5.86
CA HIS A 116 6.22 -15.31 6.50
C HIS A 116 6.68 -15.22 7.97
N LYS A 117 7.68 -14.39 8.24
CA LYS A 117 8.13 -14.13 9.62
C LYS A 117 7.01 -13.49 10.46
N LEU A 118 6.30 -12.51 9.91
CA LEU A 118 5.17 -11.85 10.57
C LEU A 118 4.02 -12.84 10.88
N VAL A 119 3.65 -13.65 9.89
CA VAL A 119 2.61 -14.67 10.06
C VAL A 119 3.02 -15.72 11.09
N ASN A 120 4.29 -16.14 11.10
CA ASN A 120 4.79 -17.09 12.10
C ASN A 120 4.77 -16.49 13.52
N LEU A 121 4.99 -15.19 13.66
CA LEU A 121 4.97 -14.50 14.95
C LEU A 121 3.53 -14.26 15.45
N LEU A 122 2.67 -13.73 14.60
CA LEU A 122 1.32 -13.29 14.98
C LEU A 122 0.22 -14.34 14.70
N GLN A 123 0.56 -15.42 13.97
CA GLN A 123 -0.36 -16.52 13.66
C GLN A 123 -1.70 -16.04 13.08
N GLU A 124 -2.81 -16.41 13.71
CA GLU A 124 -4.16 -16.07 13.27
C GLU A 124 -4.42 -14.54 13.23
N MET A 125 -3.77 -13.77 14.08
CA MET A 125 -3.91 -12.30 14.05
C MET A 125 -3.41 -11.71 12.73
N ALA A 126 -2.24 -12.14 12.24
CA ALA A 126 -1.73 -11.69 10.95
C ALA A 126 -2.68 -12.07 9.80
N ARG A 127 -3.26 -13.27 9.85
CA ARG A 127 -4.20 -13.74 8.81
C ARG A 127 -5.50 -12.94 8.74
N ARG A 128 -5.89 -12.29 9.84
CA ARG A 128 -7.08 -11.42 9.91
C ARG A 128 -6.86 -10.02 9.37
N LEU A 129 -5.62 -9.65 9.07
CA LEU A 129 -5.28 -8.33 8.51
C LEU A 129 -5.63 -8.27 7.00
N VAL A 130 -6.93 -8.30 6.71
CA VAL A 130 -7.47 -8.03 5.36
C VAL A 130 -8.05 -6.62 5.39
N THR A 131 -7.17 -5.66 5.56
CA THR A 131 -7.47 -4.24 5.67
C THR A 131 -6.67 -3.46 4.64
N PHE A 132 -7.19 -2.32 4.24
CA PHE A 132 -6.59 -1.44 3.26
C PHE A 132 -6.55 -0.04 3.85
N GLY A 133 -5.36 0.50 4.02
CA GLY A 133 -5.10 1.76 4.70
C GLY A 133 -4.81 2.91 3.74
N LEU A 134 -4.88 4.09 4.30
CA LEU A 134 -4.31 5.31 3.76
C LEU A 134 -3.37 5.86 4.81
N HIS A 135 -2.07 5.90 4.51
CA HIS A 135 -1.06 6.47 5.39
C HIS A 135 -0.57 7.79 4.83
N VAL A 136 -0.52 8.79 5.69
CA VAL A 136 0.06 10.09 5.35
C VAL A 136 1.33 10.27 6.16
N HIS A 137 2.45 10.44 5.46
CA HIS A 137 3.75 10.72 6.03
C HIS A 137 4.00 12.22 5.97
N VAL A 138 4.43 12.80 7.08
CA VAL A 138 4.80 14.21 7.14
C VAL A 138 6.28 14.30 7.51
N GLY A 139 7.06 14.88 6.62
CA GLY A 139 8.47 15.16 6.86
C GLY A 139 8.63 16.35 7.79
N VAL A 140 9.50 16.22 8.78
CA VAL A 140 9.82 17.28 9.75
C VAL A 140 11.33 17.47 9.89
N ASP A 141 11.74 18.61 10.42
CA ASP A 141 13.15 19.01 10.52
C ASP A 141 13.91 18.33 11.67
N THR A 142 13.24 17.95 12.76
CA THR A 142 13.92 17.34 13.92
C THR A 142 13.19 16.13 14.45
N GLY A 143 13.95 15.17 15.01
CA GLY A 143 13.39 14.00 15.69
C GLY A 143 12.56 14.37 16.93
N ASP A 144 12.98 15.43 17.66
CA ASP A 144 12.22 15.91 18.81
C ASP A 144 10.83 16.43 18.39
N LYS A 145 10.76 17.17 17.26
CA LYS A 145 9.46 17.60 16.71
C LYS A 145 8.61 16.42 16.29
N ALA A 146 9.18 15.40 15.68
CA ALA A 146 8.45 14.19 15.30
C ALA A 146 7.80 13.52 16.51
N VAL A 147 8.55 13.38 17.62
CA VAL A 147 8.01 12.82 18.88
C VAL A 147 6.92 13.72 19.45
N MET A 148 7.13 15.03 19.53
CA MET A 148 6.16 15.99 20.06
C MET A 148 4.82 16.02 19.31
N ILE A 149 4.83 15.73 18.03
CA ILE A 149 3.60 15.67 17.20
C ILE A 149 2.80 14.38 17.48
N CYS A 150 3.48 13.31 17.89
CA CYS A 150 2.84 12.02 18.19
C CYS A 150 2.25 11.92 19.62
N ASP A 151 2.60 12.83 20.51
CA ASP A 151 2.07 12.91 21.88
C ASP A 151 0.73 13.66 21.94
#